data_98ec7fe981ac9696db3a998046ee3f4f
#
_entry.id   98ec7fe981ac9696db3a998046ee3f4f
#
_cell.length_a   1.000
_cell.length_b   1.000
_cell.length_c   1.000
_cell.angle_alpha   90.00
_cell.angle_beta   90.00
_cell.angle_gamma   90.00
#
_symmetry.space_group_name_H-M   'P 1'
#
loop_
_entity.id
_entity.type
_entity.pdbx_description
1 polymer ?
#
loop_
_entity_poly.entity_id
_entity_poly.type
_entity_poly.pdbx_seq_one_letter_code
_entity_poly.pdbx_strand_id
1 'polypeptide(L)'
;MTRIPEKIIKASFHLSVLTIEQFHDMKVYEDKVNALRDFAAGTLGKDVAGCLDKNNLKLVPGYESHDLKHVLLDYKMTPVDEIRMQAFMIGNGNISIPSIAIFIYGFLLLPHKWNQFFEDFKLGLFSTSIKTWTMQHFADRQTKELREQVLNTKQEVDVMKRVAIMGSFSAIIVGLF
;
A
#
# COMPACT_ATOMS: atom_id res chain seq x y z
N MET A 1 6.32 0.49 -23.04
CA MET A 1 6.86 1.87 -22.96
C MET A 1 6.15 2.59 -21.81
N THR A 2 6.88 3.00 -20.77
CA THR A 2 6.30 3.78 -19.65
C THR A 2 5.89 5.17 -20.13
N ARG A 3 4.66 5.59 -19.75
CA ARG A 3 4.15 6.92 -20.11
C ARG A 3 4.87 8.02 -19.34
N ILE A 4 4.89 9.25 -19.86
CA ILE A 4 5.55 10.40 -19.23
C ILE A 4 5.11 10.61 -17.77
N PRO A 5 3.80 10.58 -17.42
CA PRO A 5 3.36 10.71 -16.02
C PRO A 5 3.96 9.65 -15.09
N GLU A 6 4.05 8.40 -15.54
CA GLU A 6 4.65 7.32 -14.74
C GLU A 6 6.15 7.55 -14.47
N LYS A 7 6.87 8.14 -15.45
CA LYS A 7 8.28 8.52 -15.28
C LYS A 7 8.43 9.63 -14.24
N ILE A 8 7.53 10.62 -14.25
CA ILE A 8 7.52 11.72 -13.28
C ILE A 8 7.28 11.18 -11.88
N ILE A 9 6.27 10.34 -11.69
CA ILE A 9 5.96 9.71 -10.40
C ILE A 9 7.18 8.89 -9.91
N LYS A 10 7.77 8.06 -10.77
CA LYS A 10 8.95 7.26 -10.42
C LYS A 10 10.13 8.14 -10.00
N ALA A 11 10.39 9.21 -10.71
CA ALA A 11 11.49 10.14 -10.40
C ALA A 11 11.27 10.85 -9.05
N SER A 12 10.02 11.25 -8.73
CA SER A 12 9.67 11.86 -7.44
C SER A 12 9.90 10.90 -6.28
N PHE A 13 9.48 9.63 -6.41
CA PHE A 13 9.74 8.62 -5.38
C PHE A 13 11.22 8.34 -5.19
N HIS A 14 11.96 8.21 -6.28
CA HIS A 14 13.40 7.98 -6.21
C HIS A 14 14.13 9.12 -5.47
N LEU A 15 13.77 10.37 -5.76
CA LEU A 15 14.32 11.52 -5.07
C LEU A 15 14.00 11.52 -3.57
N SER A 16 12.76 11.15 -3.19
CA SER A 16 12.36 11.04 -1.80
C SER A 16 13.15 9.98 -1.05
N VAL A 17 13.34 8.80 -1.66
CA VAL A 17 14.14 7.71 -1.08
C VAL A 17 15.59 8.14 -0.89
N LEU A 18 16.23 8.73 -1.90
CA LEU A 18 17.61 9.22 -1.80
C LEU A 18 17.77 10.23 -0.66
N THR A 19 16.79 11.11 -0.48
CA THR A 19 16.82 12.09 0.62
C THR A 19 16.76 11.39 1.98
N ILE A 20 15.89 10.39 2.14
CA ILE A 20 15.76 9.64 3.40
C ILE A 20 17.04 8.85 3.70
N GLU A 21 17.62 8.18 2.71
CA GLU A 21 18.86 7.40 2.87
C GLU A 21 20.03 8.26 3.37
N GLN A 22 20.11 9.54 3.00
CA GLN A 22 21.18 10.44 3.45
C GLN A 22 21.15 10.74 4.95
N PHE A 23 20.00 10.62 5.60
CA PHE A 23 19.82 10.98 7.01
C PHE A 23 19.72 9.77 7.94
N HIS A 24 19.87 8.54 7.42
CA HIS A 24 19.73 7.33 8.22
C HIS A 24 20.90 6.37 8.03
N ASP A 25 21.24 5.63 9.09
CA ASP A 25 22.18 4.51 8.99
C ASP A 25 21.51 3.31 8.30
N MET A 26 21.77 3.17 7.01
CA MET A 26 21.19 2.12 6.19
C MET A 26 21.64 0.71 6.57
N LYS A 27 22.75 0.57 7.34
CA LYS A 27 23.22 -0.75 7.79
C LYS A 27 22.20 -1.44 8.71
N VAL A 28 21.57 -0.68 9.60
CA VAL A 28 20.52 -1.21 10.48
C VAL A 28 19.34 -1.80 9.68
N TYR A 29 18.99 -1.18 8.55
CA TYR A 29 17.91 -1.65 7.67
C TYR A 29 18.32 -2.83 6.81
N GLU A 30 19.58 -2.91 6.42
CA GLU A 30 20.16 -4.09 5.76
C GLU A 30 20.14 -5.31 6.69
N ASP A 31 20.52 -5.13 7.97
CA ASP A 31 20.45 -6.19 8.98
C ASP A 31 19.01 -6.66 9.21
N LYS A 32 18.01 -5.74 9.22
CA LYS A 32 16.60 -6.11 9.26
C LYS A 32 16.19 -6.98 8.07
N VAL A 33 16.60 -6.62 6.85
CA VAL A 33 16.28 -7.40 5.64
C VAL A 33 16.97 -8.76 5.70
N ASN A 34 18.21 -8.85 6.19
CA ASN A 34 18.90 -10.12 6.42
C ASN A 34 18.09 -11.02 7.35
N ALA A 35 17.61 -10.49 8.48
CA ALA A 35 16.75 -11.25 9.38
C ALA A 35 15.44 -11.71 8.71
N LEU A 36 14.85 -10.90 7.82
CA LEU A 36 13.67 -11.32 7.05
C LEU A 36 13.96 -12.45 6.05
N ARG A 37 15.19 -12.52 5.52
CA ARG A 37 15.61 -13.63 4.63
C ARG A 37 15.68 -14.98 5.34
N ASP A 38 15.82 -15.01 6.66
CA ASP A 38 15.90 -16.24 7.45
C ASP A 38 14.54 -16.87 7.77
N PHE A 39 13.44 -16.16 7.53
CA PHE A 39 12.10 -16.70 7.71
C PHE A 39 11.79 -17.83 6.69
N ALA A 40 10.83 -18.68 7.06
CA ALA A 40 10.39 -19.78 6.22
C ALA A 40 9.77 -19.30 4.89
N ALA A 41 9.86 -20.11 3.86
CA ALA A 41 9.26 -19.79 2.55
C ALA A 41 7.73 -19.56 2.68
N GLY A 42 7.23 -18.56 1.97
CA GLY A 42 5.82 -18.17 1.95
C GLY A 42 5.38 -17.34 3.14
N THR A 43 6.27 -17.07 4.11
CA THR A 43 5.96 -16.10 5.18
C THR A 43 6.10 -14.67 4.67
N LEU A 44 5.35 -13.75 5.28
CA LEU A 44 5.32 -12.36 4.86
C LEU A 44 6.71 -11.69 4.91
N GLY A 45 7.50 -11.98 5.95
CA GLY A 45 8.87 -11.46 6.06
C GLY A 45 9.78 -11.95 4.93
N LYS A 46 9.74 -13.26 4.63
CA LYS A 46 10.52 -13.84 3.53
C LYS A 46 10.11 -13.27 2.18
N ASP A 47 8.81 -13.11 1.96
CA ASP A 47 8.27 -12.59 0.71
C ASP A 47 8.59 -11.09 0.53
N VAL A 48 8.62 -10.31 1.63
CA VAL A 48 9.08 -8.91 1.58
C VAL A 48 10.56 -8.83 1.22
N ALA A 49 11.43 -9.60 1.88
CA ALA A 49 12.84 -9.65 1.52
C ALA A 49 13.04 -10.03 0.04
N GLY A 50 12.33 -11.07 -0.42
CA GLY A 50 12.36 -11.50 -1.82
C GLY A 50 11.86 -10.43 -2.81
N CYS A 51 10.85 -9.65 -2.41
CA CYS A 51 10.34 -8.54 -3.21
C CYS A 51 11.38 -7.42 -3.33
N LEU A 52 12.04 -7.06 -2.24
CA LEU A 52 13.12 -6.06 -2.23
C LEU A 52 14.29 -6.51 -3.11
N ASP A 53 14.75 -7.75 -2.93
CA ASP A 53 15.85 -8.34 -3.70
C ASP A 53 15.56 -8.35 -5.21
N LYS A 54 14.35 -8.82 -5.59
CA LYS A 54 13.92 -8.90 -6.99
C LYS A 54 13.90 -7.54 -7.68
N ASN A 55 13.55 -6.48 -6.95
CA ASN A 55 13.43 -5.14 -7.50
C ASN A 55 14.70 -4.30 -7.28
N ASN A 56 15.75 -4.87 -6.67
CA ASN A 56 16.98 -4.16 -6.27
C ASN A 56 16.67 -2.92 -5.42
N LEU A 57 15.79 -3.10 -4.42
CA LEU A 57 15.36 -2.06 -3.50
C LEU A 57 15.93 -2.31 -2.11
N LYS A 58 16.07 -1.25 -1.34
CA LYS A 58 16.41 -1.30 0.08
C LYS A 58 15.17 -1.05 0.93
N LEU A 59 15.16 -1.59 2.14
CA LEU A 59 14.16 -1.24 3.13
C LEU A 59 14.38 0.22 3.56
N VAL A 60 13.37 1.06 3.35
CA VAL A 60 13.47 2.49 3.64
C VAL A 60 13.03 2.79 5.07
N PRO A 61 13.83 3.56 5.83
CA PRO A 61 13.49 3.99 7.19
C PRO A 61 12.09 4.60 7.31
N GLY A 62 11.27 4.04 8.21
CA GLY A 62 9.89 4.49 8.42
C GLY A 62 8.87 4.01 7.38
N TYR A 63 9.31 3.25 6.36
CA TYR A 63 8.46 2.70 5.31
C TYR A 63 8.33 1.17 5.38
N GLU A 64 8.78 0.52 6.45
CA GLU A 64 8.73 -0.93 6.61
C GLU A 64 7.29 -1.48 6.49
N SER A 65 6.33 -0.76 7.04
CA SER A 65 4.91 -1.13 6.92
C SER A 65 4.34 -0.87 5.52
N HIS A 66 4.96 -0.01 4.72
CA HIS A 66 4.60 0.25 3.32
C HIS A 66 5.01 -0.94 2.44
N ASP A 67 6.25 -1.41 2.55
CA ASP A 67 6.75 -2.54 1.78
C ASP A 67 6.00 -3.84 2.12
N LEU A 68 5.64 -4.02 3.40
CA LEU A 68 4.75 -5.09 3.83
C LEU A 68 3.42 -5.07 3.07
N LYS A 69 2.82 -3.89 2.88
CA LYS A 69 1.52 -3.74 2.21
C LYS A 69 1.60 -4.07 0.73
N HIS A 70 2.68 -3.72 0.03
CA HIS A 70 2.90 -4.13 -1.34
C HIS A 70 2.84 -5.65 -1.48
N VAL A 71 3.56 -6.38 -0.63
CA VAL A 71 3.62 -7.84 -0.67
C VAL A 71 2.30 -8.47 -0.21
N LEU A 72 1.74 -8.00 0.90
CA LEU A 72 0.50 -8.51 1.45
C LEU A 72 -0.67 -8.39 0.48
N LEU A 73 -0.80 -7.25 -0.19
CA LEU A 73 -1.91 -6.93 -1.09
C LEU A 73 -1.62 -7.25 -2.56
N ASP A 74 -0.42 -7.76 -2.85
CA ASP A 74 0.05 -8.12 -4.20
C ASP A 74 0.11 -6.94 -5.19
N TYR A 75 0.39 -5.74 -4.69
CA TYR A 75 0.71 -4.58 -5.53
C TYR A 75 2.19 -4.61 -5.92
N LYS A 76 2.48 -4.45 -7.21
CA LYS A 76 3.86 -4.40 -7.72
C LYS A 76 4.54 -3.10 -7.33
N MET A 77 5.88 -3.11 -7.30
CA MET A 77 6.71 -1.91 -7.07
C MET A 77 6.75 -1.02 -8.35
N THR A 78 5.57 -0.62 -8.85
CA THR A 78 5.41 0.25 -10.02
C THR A 78 4.71 1.56 -9.65
N PRO A 79 4.97 2.67 -10.38
CA PRO A 79 4.29 3.94 -10.10
C PRO A 79 2.76 3.86 -10.09
N VAL A 80 2.18 3.05 -10.96
CA VAL A 80 0.73 2.87 -11.04
C VAL A 80 0.22 2.09 -9.84
N ASP A 81 0.87 0.97 -9.49
CA ASP A 81 0.45 0.13 -8.36
C ASP A 81 0.69 0.83 -7.02
N GLU A 82 1.66 1.74 -6.92
CA GLU A 82 1.80 2.63 -5.77
C GLU A 82 0.53 3.45 -5.54
N ILE A 83 0.03 4.11 -6.57
CA ILE A 83 -1.19 4.94 -6.44
C ILE A 83 -2.43 4.06 -6.17
N ARG A 84 -2.50 2.87 -6.76
CA ARG A 84 -3.56 1.88 -6.51
C ARG A 84 -3.55 1.43 -5.05
N MET A 85 -2.37 1.12 -4.52
CA MET A 85 -2.22 0.76 -3.10
C MET A 85 -2.64 1.91 -2.19
N GLN A 86 -2.29 3.16 -2.51
CA GLN A 86 -2.76 4.31 -1.73
C GLN A 86 -4.29 4.44 -1.78
N ALA A 87 -4.93 4.19 -2.93
CA ALA A 87 -6.38 4.15 -3.03
C ALA A 87 -6.99 3.09 -2.10
N PHE A 88 -6.45 1.86 -2.12
CA PHE A 88 -6.84 0.80 -1.20
C PHE A 88 -6.66 1.23 0.27
N MET A 89 -5.50 1.80 0.61
CA MET A 89 -5.19 2.19 1.98
C MET A 89 -6.13 3.27 2.51
N ILE A 90 -6.49 4.25 1.68
CA ILE A 90 -7.47 5.28 2.03
C ILE A 90 -8.84 4.62 2.31
N GLY A 91 -9.32 3.74 1.44
CA GLY A 91 -10.55 2.97 1.63
C GLY A 91 -10.51 2.12 2.91
N ASN A 92 -9.37 1.54 3.24
CA ASN A 92 -9.15 0.69 4.42
C ASN A 92 -9.03 1.48 5.75
N GLY A 93 -9.11 2.81 5.69
CA GLY A 93 -9.03 3.68 6.87
C GLY A 93 -7.60 3.93 7.36
N ASN A 94 -6.60 3.56 6.57
CA ASN A 94 -5.20 3.86 6.86
C ASN A 94 -4.80 5.18 6.18
N ILE A 95 -5.29 6.27 6.74
CA ILE A 95 -5.15 7.62 6.19
C ILE A 95 -3.98 8.31 6.87
N SER A 96 -3.04 8.81 6.07
CA SER A 96 -1.96 9.70 6.50
C SER A 96 -1.80 10.85 5.51
N ILE A 97 -1.22 11.95 5.95
CA ILE A 97 -0.96 13.11 5.05
C ILE A 97 -0.11 12.69 3.84
N PRO A 98 1.00 11.93 3.99
CA PRO A 98 1.76 11.43 2.84
C PRO A 98 0.92 10.56 1.90
N SER A 99 0.11 9.64 2.43
CA SER A 99 -0.75 8.75 1.61
C SER A 99 -1.73 9.55 0.76
N ILE A 100 -2.38 10.56 1.34
CA ILE A 100 -3.31 11.43 0.61
C ILE A 100 -2.56 12.23 -0.46
N ALA A 101 -1.42 12.83 -0.12
CA ALA A 101 -0.63 13.63 -1.07
C ALA A 101 -0.17 12.79 -2.26
N ILE A 102 0.37 11.59 -2.02
CA ILE A 102 0.78 10.65 -3.07
C ILE A 102 -0.43 10.26 -3.92
N PHE A 103 -1.57 9.94 -3.31
CA PHE A 103 -2.78 9.56 -4.04
C PHE A 103 -3.29 10.70 -4.93
N ILE A 104 -3.44 11.92 -4.40
CA ILE A 104 -3.90 13.08 -5.17
C ILE A 104 -2.95 13.37 -6.34
N TYR A 105 -1.64 13.35 -6.08
CA TYR A 105 -0.63 13.58 -7.12
C TYR A 105 -0.74 12.54 -8.25
N GLY A 106 -0.81 11.26 -7.91
CA GLY A 106 -0.96 10.20 -8.90
C GLY A 106 -2.32 10.20 -9.59
N PHE A 107 -3.40 10.51 -8.86
CA PHE A 107 -4.75 10.62 -9.41
C PHE A 107 -4.84 11.70 -10.50
N LEU A 108 -4.22 12.85 -10.29
CA LEU A 108 -4.18 13.94 -11.29
C LEU A 108 -3.32 13.58 -12.52
N LEU A 109 -2.23 12.85 -12.32
CA LEU A 109 -1.32 12.48 -13.41
C LEU A 109 -1.79 11.26 -14.23
N LEU A 110 -2.69 10.43 -13.68
CA LEU A 110 -3.11 9.16 -14.28
C LEU A 110 -4.65 9.07 -14.47
N PRO A 111 -5.30 10.03 -15.16
CA PRO A 111 -6.76 10.04 -15.31
C PRO A 111 -7.31 8.77 -15.98
N HIS A 112 -6.52 8.16 -16.86
CA HIS A 112 -6.89 6.91 -17.53
C HIS A 112 -6.92 5.67 -16.60
N LYS A 113 -6.51 5.83 -15.32
CA LYS A 113 -6.49 4.79 -14.29
C LYS A 113 -7.55 4.98 -13.20
N TRP A 114 -8.38 6.00 -13.27
CA TRP A 114 -9.35 6.33 -12.22
C TRP A 114 -10.29 5.17 -11.89
N ASN A 115 -10.77 4.43 -12.88
CA ASN A 115 -11.62 3.26 -12.61
C ASN A 115 -10.90 2.23 -11.73
N GLN A 116 -9.61 1.97 -11.98
CA GLN A 116 -8.82 1.05 -11.15
C GLN A 116 -8.65 1.59 -9.73
N PHE A 117 -8.40 2.90 -9.58
CA PHE A 117 -8.29 3.52 -8.26
C PHE A 117 -9.58 3.45 -7.46
N PHE A 118 -10.74 3.62 -8.11
CA PHE A 118 -12.03 3.45 -7.45
C PHE A 118 -12.29 2.00 -7.03
N GLU A 119 -11.92 1.02 -7.85
CA GLU A 119 -12.06 -0.39 -7.47
C GLU A 119 -11.13 -0.76 -6.31
N ASP A 120 -9.88 -0.29 -6.32
CA ASP A 120 -8.94 -0.50 -5.21
C ASP A 120 -9.43 0.19 -3.92
N PHE A 121 -9.98 1.40 -4.00
CA PHE A 121 -10.60 2.09 -2.87
C PHE A 121 -11.77 1.29 -2.28
N LYS A 122 -12.69 0.81 -3.12
CA LYS A 122 -13.81 -0.04 -2.69
C LYS A 122 -13.30 -1.33 -2.05
N LEU A 123 -12.31 -1.99 -2.68
CA LEU A 123 -11.70 -3.19 -2.12
C LEU A 123 -11.17 -2.91 -0.71
N GLY A 124 -10.45 -1.81 -0.52
CA GLY A 124 -9.96 -1.39 0.80
C GLY A 124 -11.10 -1.14 1.79
N LEU A 125 -12.17 -0.49 1.36
CA LEU A 125 -13.34 -0.18 2.19
C LEU A 125 -14.01 -1.43 2.76
N PHE A 126 -14.05 -2.49 1.96
CA PHE A 126 -14.68 -3.76 2.33
C PHE A 126 -13.72 -4.80 2.91
N SER A 127 -12.43 -4.51 2.98
CA SER A 127 -11.40 -5.39 3.54
C SER A 127 -11.23 -5.19 5.05
N THR A 128 -10.69 -6.22 5.73
CA THR A 128 -10.26 -6.08 7.13
C THR A 128 -9.21 -4.99 7.25
N SER A 129 -9.33 -4.11 8.26
CA SER A 129 -8.38 -3.01 8.44
C SER A 129 -6.99 -3.52 8.82
N ILE A 130 -6.00 -3.06 8.06
CA ILE A 130 -4.57 -3.37 8.29
C ILE A 130 -3.79 -2.17 8.80
N LYS A 131 -4.48 -1.16 9.32
CA LYS A 131 -3.87 0.10 9.78
C LYS A 131 -2.76 -0.11 10.82
N THR A 132 -2.94 -1.07 11.70
CA THR A 132 -2.01 -1.38 12.81
C THR A 132 -1.06 -2.54 12.51
N TRP A 133 -1.07 -3.05 11.28
CA TRP A 133 -0.23 -4.18 10.91
C TRP A 133 1.22 -3.74 10.71
N THR A 134 2.13 -4.42 11.39
CA THR A 134 3.57 -4.14 11.34
C THR A 134 4.36 -5.40 10.99
N MET A 135 5.56 -5.21 10.47
CA MET A 135 6.47 -6.31 10.14
C MET A 135 6.75 -7.19 11.37
N GLN A 136 6.94 -6.58 12.55
CA GLN A 136 7.26 -7.31 13.78
C GLN A 136 6.18 -8.31 14.20
N HIS A 137 4.91 -8.02 13.90
CA HIS A 137 3.79 -8.87 14.32
C HIS A 137 3.37 -9.92 13.30
N PHE A 138 3.77 -9.77 12.03
CA PHE A 138 3.24 -10.60 10.96
C PHE A 138 4.31 -11.23 10.07
N ALA A 139 5.60 -10.94 10.28
CA ALA A 139 6.68 -11.42 9.42
C ALA A 139 6.78 -12.95 9.34
N ASP A 140 6.48 -13.66 10.42
CA ASP A 140 6.55 -15.12 10.55
C ASP A 140 5.30 -15.85 10.03
N ARG A 141 4.23 -15.11 9.69
CA ARG A 141 2.97 -15.69 9.25
C ARG A 141 2.92 -15.87 7.73
N GLN A 142 2.15 -16.87 7.28
CA GLN A 142 1.99 -17.18 5.86
C GLN A 142 1.28 -16.02 5.12
N THR A 143 1.93 -15.48 4.09
CA THR A 143 1.41 -14.36 3.28
C THR A 143 0.04 -14.64 2.71
N LYS A 144 -0.16 -15.87 2.22
CA LYS A 144 -1.44 -16.29 1.63
C LYS A 144 -2.58 -16.22 2.64
N GLU A 145 -2.38 -16.77 3.85
CA GLU A 145 -3.39 -16.75 4.91
C GLU A 145 -3.72 -15.32 5.36
N LEU A 146 -2.69 -14.49 5.51
CA LEU A 146 -2.87 -13.09 5.87
C LEU A 146 -3.65 -12.34 4.78
N ARG A 147 -3.35 -12.57 3.50
CA ARG A 147 -4.06 -11.98 2.38
C ARG A 147 -5.52 -12.41 2.35
N GLU A 148 -5.80 -13.69 2.57
CA GLU A 148 -7.16 -14.20 2.68
C GLU A 148 -7.89 -13.56 3.87
N GLN A 149 -7.24 -13.41 5.02
CA GLN A 149 -7.80 -12.72 6.19
C GLN A 149 -8.17 -11.27 5.90
N VAL A 150 -7.36 -10.56 5.10
CA VAL A 150 -7.62 -9.16 4.72
C VAL A 150 -8.74 -9.05 3.70
N LEU A 151 -8.72 -9.89 2.67
CA LEU A 151 -9.61 -9.78 1.52
C LEU A 151 -10.92 -10.56 1.65
N ASN A 152 -10.98 -11.60 2.50
CA ASN A 152 -12.20 -12.37 2.75
C ASN A 152 -13.12 -11.60 3.71
N THR A 153 -13.95 -10.78 3.16
CA THR A 153 -15.00 -10.07 3.89
C THR A 153 -16.19 -10.97 4.20
N LYS A 154 -16.13 -11.70 5.29
CA LYS A 154 -17.32 -12.35 5.89
C LYS A 154 -17.98 -11.44 6.95
N GLN A 155 -18.01 -10.14 6.75
CA GLN A 155 -18.73 -9.24 7.67
C GLN A 155 -19.82 -8.47 6.92
N GLU A 156 -20.92 -9.17 6.61
CA GLU A 156 -22.13 -8.56 6.04
C GLU A 156 -22.71 -7.42 6.89
N VAL A 157 -22.47 -7.42 8.19
CA VAL A 157 -23.01 -6.41 9.13
C VAL A 157 -22.27 -5.08 9.05
N ASP A 158 -20.97 -5.07 8.81
CA ASP A 158 -20.18 -3.83 8.68
C ASP A 158 -20.30 -3.20 7.30
N VAL A 159 -20.61 -4.00 6.29
CA VAL A 159 -20.89 -3.55 4.91
C VAL A 159 -22.11 -2.63 4.86
N MET A 160 -23.20 -2.98 5.54
CA MET A 160 -24.43 -2.16 5.57
C MET A 160 -24.20 -0.80 6.22
N LYS A 161 -23.40 -0.71 7.30
CA LYS A 161 -23.05 0.58 7.93
C LYS A 161 -22.17 1.44 7.02
N ARG A 162 -21.22 0.85 6.31
CA ARG A 162 -20.30 1.56 5.40
C ARG A 162 -21.00 2.05 4.14
N VAL A 163 -21.94 1.26 3.60
CA VAL A 163 -22.81 1.68 2.47
C VAL A 163 -23.70 2.86 2.87
N ALA A 164 -24.24 2.88 4.10
CA ALA A 164 -25.03 4.00 4.60
C ALA A 164 -24.21 5.30 4.70
N ILE A 165 -22.95 5.21 5.11
CA ILE A 165 -22.01 6.35 5.16
C ILE A 165 -21.70 6.85 3.73
N MET A 166 -21.47 5.96 2.77
CA MET A 166 -21.24 6.34 1.36
C MET A 166 -22.47 6.97 0.72
N GLY A 167 -23.68 6.48 1.02
CA GLY A 167 -24.93 7.09 0.58
C GLY A 167 -25.10 8.53 1.07
N SER A 168 -24.67 8.79 2.31
CA SER A 168 -24.70 10.14 2.89
C SER A 168 -23.68 11.08 2.22
N PHE A 169 -22.49 10.60 1.87
CA PHE A 169 -21.49 11.38 1.12
C PHE A 169 -21.94 11.70 -0.31
N SER A 170 -22.58 10.75 -0.99
CA SER A 170 -23.12 10.96 -2.35
C SER A 170 -24.23 12.03 -2.33
N ALA A 171 -25.09 12.03 -1.32
CA ALA A 171 -26.16 13.01 -1.16
C ALA A 171 -25.61 14.44 -0.89
N ILE A 172 -24.50 14.55 -0.16
CA ILE A 172 -23.83 15.83 0.09
C ILE A 172 -23.19 16.41 -1.18
N ILE A 173 -22.57 15.55 -2.01
CA ILE A 173 -21.94 15.98 -3.26
C ILE A 173 -23.01 16.40 -4.29
N VAL A 174 -24.12 15.68 -4.39
CA VAL A 174 -25.22 16.02 -5.32
C VAL A 174 -26.00 17.27 -4.85
N GLY A 175 -26.01 17.59 -3.54
CA GLY A 175 -26.64 18.80 -3.00
C GLY A 175 -25.78 20.07 -3.09
N LEU A 176 -24.53 19.97 -3.58
CA LEU A 176 -23.61 21.11 -3.75
C LEU A 176 -23.51 21.58 -5.22
N PHE A 177 -24.25 20.97 -6.13
CA PHE A 177 -24.42 21.35 -7.55
C PHE A 177 -25.89 21.54 -7.88
#